data_606dcbfa6b9a88a015edf9f9cc46f049
#
_entry.id   606dcbfa6b9a88a015edf9f9cc46f049
#
_cell.length_a   1.000
_cell.length_b   1.000
_cell.length_c   1.000
_cell.angle_alpha   90.00
_cell.angle_beta   90.00
_cell.angle_gamma   90.00
#
_symmetry.space_group_name_H-M   'P 1'
#
loop_
_entity.id
_entity.type
_entity.pdbx_description
1 polymer ?
#
loop_
_entity_poly.entity_id
_entity_poly.type
_entity_poly.pdbx_seq_one_letter_code
_entity_poly.pdbx_strand_id
1 'polypeptide(L)'
;MKRVLIFLFAWTLVVFALQAQTEIDKAMFRAMYKFSYKTSPEQPTFDWVDWMYLDIGNKATMFYNRYAELKDSITNECLKQNIAPEAIHERTKNYPVRGDAPVYCQLYSEKTTRVATRYTKGYYYEEPMVMPQWILDNKSLTLYGYTCLRATTHYLGRTWEVYYTTEIPLSYGPWKLWGLPGLIVRATDADHYFLFELDHFKRLSKPELIIYIHREFGNKGGYTGSEYKKVSKKTFVEYERLFHKDVMAFLDFEMGDIIRSTSGDPAPATEIPYIPLEK
;
A
#
# COMPACT_ATOMS: atom_id res chain seq x y z
N MET A 1 -42.73 55.37 -27.26
CA MET A 1 -42.25 54.00 -27.42
C MET A 1 -40.98 53.84 -26.62
N LYS A 2 -41.06 53.27 -25.44
CA LYS A 2 -39.92 53.06 -24.55
C LYS A 2 -39.38 51.66 -24.82
N ARG A 3 -38.12 51.55 -25.27
CA ARG A 3 -37.42 50.26 -25.40
C ARG A 3 -36.83 49.88 -24.04
N VAL A 4 -37.34 48.79 -23.47
CA VAL A 4 -36.80 48.18 -22.27
C VAL A 4 -35.67 47.23 -22.70
N LEU A 5 -34.44 47.55 -22.30
CA LEU A 5 -33.27 46.64 -22.43
C LEU A 5 -33.32 45.68 -21.26
N ILE A 6 -33.53 44.40 -21.57
CA ILE A 6 -33.40 43.29 -20.58
C ILE A 6 -31.93 42.86 -20.60
N PHE A 7 -31.19 43.16 -19.53
CA PHE A 7 -29.86 42.59 -19.28
C PHE A 7 -30.05 41.20 -18.68
N LEU A 8 -29.81 40.19 -19.52
CA LEU A 8 -29.64 38.83 -19.07
C LEU A 8 -28.29 38.68 -18.37
N PHE A 9 -28.27 38.65 -17.06
CA PHE A 9 -27.10 38.28 -16.26
C PHE A 9 -26.97 36.76 -16.33
N ALA A 10 -26.08 36.28 -17.23
CA ALA A 10 -25.69 34.88 -17.24
C ALA A 10 -24.78 34.62 -16.02
N TRP A 11 -25.38 34.06 -14.98
CA TRP A 11 -24.60 33.45 -13.87
C TRP A 11 -23.91 32.21 -14.39
N THR A 12 -22.65 32.35 -14.75
CA THR A 12 -21.77 31.20 -14.91
C THR A 12 -21.50 30.63 -13.53
N LEU A 13 -22.22 29.59 -13.18
CA LEU A 13 -21.88 28.69 -12.06
C LEU A 13 -20.55 28.03 -12.43
N VAL A 14 -19.45 28.61 -11.95
CA VAL A 14 -18.17 27.93 -11.89
C VAL A 14 -18.31 26.85 -10.81
N VAL A 15 -18.68 25.66 -11.23
CA VAL A 15 -18.62 24.49 -10.37
C VAL A 15 -17.12 24.20 -10.17
N PHE A 16 -16.55 24.70 -9.08
CA PHE A 16 -15.32 24.15 -8.54
C PHE A 16 -15.63 22.70 -8.21
N ALA A 17 -15.22 21.79 -9.08
CA ALA A 17 -15.10 20.40 -8.70
C ALA A 17 -14.01 20.35 -7.62
N LEU A 18 -14.41 20.46 -6.35
CA LEU A 18 -13.60 19.91 -5.27
C LEU A 18 -13.38 18.44 -5.67
N GLN A 19 -12.15 18.09 -6.06
CA GLN A 19 -11.75 16.71 -6.11
C GLN A 19 -11.75 16.19 -4.66
N ALA A 20 -12.95 15.83 -4.20
CA ALA A 20 -13.11 15.13 -2.95
C ALA A 20 -12.32 13.83 -3.08
N GLN A 21 -11.49 13.54 -2.09
CA GLN A 21 -10.92 12.21 -1.91
C GLN A 21 -12.04 11.21 -2.12
N THR A 22 -11.91 10.33 -3.11
CA THR A 22 -12.96 9.36 -3.40
C THR A 22 -12.95 8.33 -2.27
N GLU A 23 -13.86 8.53 -1.29
CA GLU A 23 -14.14 7.52 -0.28
C GLU A 23 -14.60 6.26 -0.99
N ILE A 24 -13.83 5.18 -0.87
CA ILE A 24 -14.20 3.90 -1.47
C ILE A 24 -15.13 3.14 -0.54
N ASP A 25 -14.77 3.08 0.74
CA ASP A 25 -15.47 2.29 1.74
C ASP A 25 -15.09 2.75 3.16
N LYS A 26 -15.71 2.12 4.16
CA LYS A 26 -15.35 2.27 5.57
C LYS A 26 -14.88 0.94 6.13
N ALA A 27 -13.65 0.92 6.63
CA ALA A 27 -13.13 -0.23 7.35
C ALA A 27 -13.94 -0.45 8.63
N MET A 28 -14.46 -1.65 8.76
CA MET A 28 -15.19 -2.13 9.94
C MET A 28 -14.29 -2.97 10.84
N PHE A 29 -13.28 -3.62 10.25
CA PHE A 29 -12.34 -4.48 10.94
C PHE A 29 -10.92 -4.16 10.50
N ARG A 30 -9.97 -4.41 11.41
CA ARG A 30 -8.54 -4.32 11.14
C ARG A 30 -7.83 -5.56 11.66
N ALA A 31 -7.06 -6.20 10.80
CA ALA A 31 -6.06 -7.18 11.17
C ALA A 31 -4.67 -6.54 11.12
N MET A 32 -3.80 -6.86 12.06
CA MET A 32 -2.39 -6.51 12.02
C MET A 32 -1.57 -7.77 11.81
N TYR A 33 -0.67 -7.71 10.84
CA TYR A 33 0.25 -8.79 10.53
C TYR A 33 1.68 -8.37 10.79
N LYS A 34 2.44 -9.27 11.41
CA LYS A 34 3.89 -9.25 11.33
C LYS A 34 4.29 -9.85 10.00
N PHE A 35 4.98 -9.10 9.17
CA PHE A 35 5.50 -9.54 7.89
C PHE A 35 7.01 -9.69 7.97
N SER A 36 7.48 -10.93 8.10
CA SER A 36 8.90 -11.28 8.13
C SER A 36 9.34 -11.74 6.74
N TYR A 37 10.47 -11.23 6.25
CA TYR A 37 10.95 -11.60 4.91
C TYR A 37 12.47 -11.58 4.80
N LYS A 38 12.97 -12.26 3.78
CA LYS A 38 14.38 -12.19 3.38
C LYS A 38 14.55 -11.05 2.40
N THR A 39 15.59 -10.27 2.58
CA THR A 39 15.91 -9.18 1.65
C THR A 39 16.69 -9.67 0.43
N SER A 40 17.36 -10.84 0.53
CA SER A 40 18.03 -11.50 -0.59
C SER A 40 17.91 -13.03 -0.45
N PRO A 41 18.02 -13.78 -1.57
CA PRO A 41 17.98 -15.25 -1.54
C PRO A 41 19.10 -15.89 -0.71
N GLU A 42 20.23 -15.21 -0.53
CA GLU A 42 21.39 -15.68 0.21
C GLU A 42 21.20 -15.61 1.74
N GLN A 43 20.19 -14.88 2.20
CA GLN A 43 19.91 -14.80 3.64
C GLN A 43 19.45 -16.15 4.17
N PRO A 44 20.09 -16.69 5.23
CA PRO A 44 19.70 -17.98 5.79
C PRO A 44 18.34 -17.92 6.50
N THR A 45 18.00 -16.77 7.10
CA THR A 45 16.78 -16.53 7.86
C THR A 45 16.13 -15.23 7.43
N PHE A 46 14.92 -14.96 7.92
CA PHE A 46 14.29 -13.66 7.77
C PHE A 46 15.17 -12.59 8.44
N ASP A 47 15.51 -11.56 7.71
CA ASP A 47 16.41 -10.47 8.14
C ASP A 47 15.70 -9.11 8.19
N TRP A 48 14.43 -9.04 7.82
CA TRP A 48 13.59 -7.86 7.96
C TRP A 48 12.19 -8.18 8.45
N VAL A 49 11.57 -7.21 9.14
CA VAL A 49 10.20 -7.30 9.65
C VAL A 49 9.49 -5.98 9.42
N ASP A 50 8.32 -6.05 8.77
CA ASP A 50 7.36 -4.97 8.65
C ASP A 50 6.07 -5.28 9.44
N TRP A 51 5.39 -4.23 9.84
CA TRP A 51 4.07 -4.33 10.45
C TRP A 51 3.02 -3.83 9.45
N MET A 52 2.11 -4.72 9.09
CA MET A 52 1.13 -4.48 8.04
C MET A 52 -0.26 -4.42 8.62
N TYR A 53 -1.06 -3.46 8.15
CA TYR A 53 -2.49 -3.43 8.41
C TYR A 53 -3.26 -3.98 7.22
N LEU A 54 -4.30 -4.77 7.52
CA LEU A 54 -5.37 -5.13 6.61
C LEU A 54 -6.66 -4.52 7.14
N ASP A 55 -7.09 -3.45 6.50
CA ASP A 55 -8.38 -2.82 6.74
C ASP A 55 -9.44 -3.51 5.89
N ILE A 56 -10.55 -3.88 6.53
CA ILE A 56 -11.64 -4.65 5.90
C ILE A 56 -12.94 -3.87 6.01
N GLY A 57 -13.48 -3.49 4.86
CA GLY A 57 -14.79 -2.90 4.68
C GLY A 57 -15.78 -3.82 4.00
N ASN A 58 -16.93 -3.28 3.60
CA ASN A 58 -17.98 -4.03 2.91
C ASN A 58 -17.71 -4.16 1.40
N LYS A 59 -17.01 -3.19 0.81
CA LYS A 59 -16.77 -3.09 -0.64
C LYS A 59 -15.31 -3.26 -1.02
N ALA A 60 -14.41 -3.06 -0.04
CA ALA A 60 -12.98 -3.10 -0.28
C ALA A 60 -12.18 -3.59 0.93
N THR A 61 -10.97 -4.09 0.65
CA THR A 61 -9.89 -4.20 1.65
C THR A 61 -8.72 -3.31 1.24
N MET A 62 -7.92 -2.90 2.22
CA MET A 62 -6.67 -2.20 2.00
C MET A 62 -5.57 -2.81 2.86
N PHE A 63 -4.50 -3.30 2.21
CA PHE A 63 -3.32 -3.86 2.87
C PHE A 63 -2.13 -2.93 2.67
N TYR A 64 -1.50 -2.50 3.77
CA TYR A 64 -0.47 -1.46 3.73
C TYR A 64 0.47 -1.49 4.94
N ASN A 65 1.66 -0.90 4.78
CA ASN A 65 2.64 -0.80 5.85
C ASN A 65 2.21 0.23 6.91
N ARG A 66 2.10 -0.21 8.16
CA ARG A 66 1.70 0.63 9.30
C ARG A 66 2.62 1.81 9.52
N TYR A 67 3.93 1.60 9.39
CA TYR A 67 4.91 2.66 9.66
C TYR A 67 4.96 3.69 8.53
N ALA A 68 4.76 3.27 7.28
CA ALA A 68 4.61 4.20 6.17
C ALA A 68 3.40 5.12 6.38
N GLU A 69 2.24 4.54 6.76
CA GLU A 69 1.03 5.29 7.12
C GLU A 69 1.28 6.31 8.23
N LEU A 70 1.94 5.87 9.30
CA LEU A 70 2.20 6.71 10.48
C LEU A 70 3.19 7.84 10.15
N LYS A 71 4.26 7.54 9.38
CA LYS A 71 5.21 8.55 8.90
C LYS A 71 4.52 9.61 8.05
N ASP A 72 3.68 9.19 7.11
CA ASP A 72 2.91 10.10 6.26
C ASP A 72 1.97 10.99 7.09
N SER A 73 1.27 10.39 8.06
CA SER A 73 0.37 11.12 8.96
C SER A 73 1.12 12.19 9.78
N ILE A 74 2.26 11.81 10.40
CA ILE A 74 3.10 12.74 11.18
C ILE A 74 3.66 13.83 10.27
N THR A 75 4.18 13.47 9.09
CA THR A 75 4.74 14.41 8.12
C THR A 75 3.70 15.44 7.68
N ASN A 76 2.49 14.98 7.32
CA ASN A 76 1.41 15.85 6.92
C ASN A 76 0.99 16.83 8.02
N GLU A 77 0.90 16.37 9.26
CA GLU A 77 0.58 17.23 10.39
C GLU A 77 1.68 18.27 10.66
N CYS A 78 2.95 17.86 10.59
CA CYS A 78 4.09 18.77 10.72
C CYS A 78 4.12 19.83 9.61
N LEU A 79 3.86 19.45 8.36
CA LEU A 79 3.82 20.38 7.23
C LEU A 79 2.69 21.42 7.39
N LYS A 80 1.51 21.03 7.88
CA LYS A 80 0.42 21.96 8.20
C LYS A 80 0.84 23.00 9.25
N GLN A 81 1.68 22.59 10.20
CA GLN A 81 2.19 23.45 11.27
C GLN A 81 3.48 24.20 10.88
N ASN A 82 3.97 24.09 9.64
CA ASN A 82 5.22 24.65 9.15
C ASN A 82 6.46 24.22 9.97
N ILE A 83 6.48 22.97 10.43
CA ILE A 83 7.61 22.38 11.16
C ILE A 83 8.77 22.16 10.18
N ALA A 84 10.00 22.45 10.65
CA ALA A 84 11.21 22.29 9.85
C ALA A 84 11.49 20.80 9.51
N PRO A 85 12.11 20.49 8.34
CA PRO A 85 12.38 19.12 7.89
C PRO A 85 13.18 18.28 8.90
N GLU A 86 14.14 18.87 9.60
CA GLU A 86 14.97 18.21 10.61
C GLU A 86 14.11 17.70 11.77
N ALA A 87 13.16 18.51 12.22
CA ALA A 87 12.25 18.13 13.30
C ALA A 87 11.21 17.07 12.84
N ILE A 88 10.84 17.06 11.56
CA ILE A 88 10.01 15.99 10.97
C ILE A 88 10.81 14.68 10.97
N HIS A 89 12.08 14.72 10.54
CA HIS A 89 12.96 13.54 10.57
C HIS A 89 13.05 12.95 11.98
N GLU A 90 13.32 13.78 12.99
CA GLU A 90 13.40 13.35 14.39
C GLU A 90 12.12 12.68 14.89
N ARG A 91 10.95 13.17 14.49
CA ARG A 91 9.66 12.59 14.87
C ARG A 91 9.35 11.27 14.15
N THR A 92 9.97 11.01 13.00
CA THR A 92 9.67 9.86 12.13
C THR A 92 10.76 8.79 12.13
N LYS A 93 11.96 9.06 12.65
CA LYS A 93 13.11 8.14 12.63
C LYS A 93 12.87 6.78 13.29
N ASN A 94 11.97 6.71 14.27
CA ASN A 94 11.64 5.46 14.98
C ASN A 94 10.62 4.58 14.24
N TYR A 95 10.19 4.99 13.04
CA TYR A 95 9.27 4.22 12.20
C TYR A 95 9.99 3.79 10.93
N PRO A 96 10.85 2.75 10.99
CA PRO A 96 11.60 2.30 9.83
C PRO A 96 10.66 1.75 8.76
N VAL A 97 10.87 2.21 7.53
CA VAL A 97 10.22 1.69 6.32
C VAL A 97 11.35 1.36 5.34
N ARG A 98 11.36 0.14 4.83
CA ARG A 98 12.35 -0.31 3.87
C ARG A 98 11.73 -0.36 2.49
N GLY A 99 12.41 0.21 1.51
CA GLY A 99 11.90 0.23 0.14
C GLY A 99 10.71 1.15 -0.04
N ASP A 100 9.83 0.78 -0.92
CA ASP A 100 8.74 1.61 -1.44
C ASP A 100 7.38 1.42 -0.75
N ALA A 101 7.21 0.42 0.08
CA ALA A 101 5.99 0.15 0.88
C ALA A 101 4.66 0.24 0.08
N PRO A 102 4.43 -0.60 -0.91
CA PRO A 102 3.24 -0.53 -1.74
C PRO A 102 1.95 -0.80 -0.94
N VAL A 103 0.86 -0.16 -1.39
CA VAL A 103 -0.50 -0.33 -0.87
C VAL A 103 -1.29 -1.19 -1.84
N TYR A 104 -1.98 -2.20 -1.31
CA TYR A 104 -2.83 -3.11 -2.08
C TYR A 104 -4.29 -2.88 -1.70
N CYS A 105 -5.12 -2.46 -2.66
CA CYS A 105 -6.54 -2.25 -2.45
C CYS A 105 -7.35 -3.19 -3.34
N GLN A 106 -8.13 -4.09 -2.73
CA GLN A 106 -9.02 -5.01 -3.44
C GLN A 106 -10.44 -4.45 -3.42
N LEU A 107 -11.00 -4.21 -4.60
CA LEU A 107 -12.32 -3.62 -4.83
C LEU A 107 -13.28 -4.72 -5.29
N TYR A 108 -14.16 -5.18 -4.40
CA TYR A 108 -14.98 -6.38 -4.66
C TYR A 108 -16.03 -6.17 -5.76
N SER A 109 -16.71 -5.02 -5.75
CA SER A 109 -17.72 -4.69 -6.76
C SER A 109 -17.14 -4.55 -8.16
N GLU A 110 -15.90 -4.02 -8.24
CA GLU A 110 -15.18 -3.81 -9.49
C GLU A 110 -14.39 -5.05 -9.92
N LYS A 111 -14.24 -6.05 -9.02
CA LYS A 111 -13.36 -7.21 -9.20
C LYS A 111 -11.95 -6.82 -9.63
N THR A 112 -11.43 -5.76 -9.02
CA THR A 112 -10.17 -5.12 -9.38
C THR A 112 -9.27 -5.00 -8.16
N THR A 113 -8.00 -5.32 -8.32
CA THR A 113 -6.95 -5.00 -7.36
C THR A 113 -6.19 -3.79 -7.89
N ARG A 114 -6.06 -2.76 -7.07
CA ARG A 114 -5.19 -1.60 -7.30
C ARG A 114 -3.97 -1.73 -6.44
N VAL A 115 -2.81 -1.53 -7.05
CA VAL A 115 -1.53 -1.50 -6.34
C VAL A 115 -0.89 -0.16 -6.58
N ALA A 116 -0.48 0.49 -5.51
CA ALA A 116 0.08 1.82 -5.57
C ALA A 116 1.31 1.96 -4.70
N THR A 117 2.25 2.74 -5.15
CA THR A 117 3.41 3.15 -4.36
C THR A 117 3.74 4.61 -4.61
N ARG A 118 4.53 5.18 -3.72
CA ARG A 118 5.02 6.54 -3.83
C ARG A 118 6.52 6.57 -3.63
N TYR A 119 7.19 7.13 -4.61
CA TYR A 119 8.57 7.57 -4.53
C TYR A 119 8.60 9.10 -4.30
N THR A 120 9.09 9.91 -5.25
CA THR A 120 8.79 11.35 -5.29
C THR A 120 7.43 11.62 -5.90
N LYS A 121 7.06 10.85 -6.93
CA LYS A 121 5.74 10.82 -7.56
C LYS A 121 4.99 9.56 -7.14
N GLY A 122 3.65 9.63 -7.16
CA GLY A 122 2.80 8.47 -6.94
C GLY A 122 2.50 7.72 -8.23
N TYR A 123 2.53 6.39 -8.18
CA TYR A 123 2.16 5.52 -9.29
C TYR A 123 1.21 4.43 -8.83
N TYR A 124 0.29 4.04 -9.72
CA TYR A 124 -0.56 2.89 -9.48
C TYR A 124 -0.85 2.12 -10.76
N TYR A 125 -1.17 0.86 -10.59
CA TYR A 125 -1.77 0.04 -11.64
C TYR A 125 -3.01 -0.69 -11.14
N GLU A 126 -3.79 -1.19 -12.08
CA GLU A 126 -4.96 -2.00 -11.81
C GLU A 126 -4.84 -3.33 -12.54
N GLU A 127 -5.29 -4.38 -11.88
CA GLU A 127 -5.37 -5.73 -12.44
C GLU A 127 -6.66 -6.42 -11.99
N PRO A 128 -7.14 -7.44 -12.73
CA PRO A 128 -8.27 -8.24 -12.29
C PRO A 128 -8.01 -8.88 -10.92
N MET A 129 -9.01 -8.85 -10.04
CA MET A 129 -8.98 -9.55 -8.77
C MET A 129 -9.22 -11.05 -9.01
N VAL A 130 -8.14 -11.82 -9.08
CA VAL A 130 -8.18 -13.27 -9.32
C VAL A 130 -8.15 -14.00 -8.00
N MET A 131 -9.13 -14.89 -7.77
CA MET A 131 -9.15 -15.72 -6.56
C MET A 131 -8.12 -16.85 -6.67
N PRO A 132 -7.26 -17.03 -5.64
CA PRO A 132 -6.36 -18.18 -5.59
C PRO A 132 -7.13 -19.50 -5.64
N GLN A 133 -6.60 -20.48 -6.39
CA GLN A 133 -7.17 -21.83 -6.42
C GLN A 133 -6.64 -22.62 -5.21
N TRP A 134 -7.50 -22.75 -4.18
CA TRP A 134 -7.13 -23.36 -2.91
C TRP A 134 -7.25 -24.88 -2.94
N ILE A 135 -6.23 -25.57 -2.46
CA ILE A 135 -6.27 -26.98 -2.10
C ILE A 135 -6.40 -27.04 -0.58
N LEU A 136 -7.55 -27.50 -0.09
CA LEU A 136 -7.85 -27.59 1.33
C LEU A 136 -7.26 -28.86 1.92
N ASP A 137 -6.72 -28.76 3.15
CA ASP A 137 -6.22 -29.87 3.94
C ASP A 137 -7.07 -29.98 5.23
N ASN A 138 -7.35 -31.22 5.65
CA ASN A 138 -8.09 -31.46 6.89
C ASN A 138 -7.23 -31.32 8.15
N LYS A 139 -5.95 -30.97 8.01
CA LYS A 139 -5.09 -30.70 9.16
C LYS A 139 -5.51 -29.43 9.86
N SER A 140 -5.69 -29.54 11.16
CA SER A 140 -5.98 -28.41 12.03
C SER A 140 -4.88 -28.24 13.07
N LEU A 141 -4.64 -27.00 13.46
CA LEU A 141 -3.78 -26.68 14.59
C LEU A 141 -4.22 -25.35 15.22
N THR A 142 -3.84 -25.15 16.47
CA THR A 142 -4.13 -23.87 17.15
C THR A 142 -3.00 -22.86 16.89
N LEU A 143 -3.34 -21.71 16.29
CA LEU A 143 -2.45 -20.58 16.08
C LEU A 143 -3.10 -19.30 16.60
N TYR A 144 -2.34 -18.49 17.32
CA TYR A 144 -2.79 -17.16 17.79
C TYR A 144 -4.11 -17.20 18.57
N GLY A 145 -4.41 -18.34 19.24
CA GLY A 145 -5.64 -18.55 19.99
C GLY A 145 -6.85 -19.04 19.17
N TYR A 146 -6.69 -19.27 17.86
CA TYR A 146 -7.74 -19.76 16.96
C TYR A 146 -7.48 -21.19 16.51
N THR A 147 -8.57 -21.95 16.30
CA THR A 147 -8.50 -23.22 15.56
C THR A 147 -8.37 -22.91 14.07
N CYS A 148 -7.27 -23.34 13.48
CA CYS A 148 -6.93 -23.01 12.08
C CYS A 148 -6.88 -24.26 11.22
N LEU A 149 -7.35 -24.14 10.00
CA LEU A 149 -7.26 -25.15 8.94
C LEU A 149 -6.18 -24.77 7.95
N ARG A 150 -5.52 -25.76 7.36
CA ARG A 150 -4.46 -25.57 6.38
C ARG A 150 -5.03 -25.54 4.97
N ALA A 151 -4.48 -24.69 4.11
CA ALA A 151 -4.70 -24.71 2.67
C ALA A 151 -3.41 -24.36 1.93
N THR A 152 -3.32 -24.79 0.66
CA THR A 152 -2.21 -24.45 -0.22
C THR A 152 -2.71 -23.95 -1.58
N THR A 153 -1.92 -23.15 -2.26
CA THR A 153 -2.22 -22.67 -3.62
C THR A 153 -0.93 -22.34 -4.37
N HIS A 154 -0.98 -22.44 -5.70
CA HIS A 154 0.01 -21.78 -6.56
C HIS A 154 -0.60 -20.48 -7.07
N TYR A 155 -0.02 -19.34 -6.66
CA TYR A 155 -0.61 -18.03 -6.92
C TYR A 155 0.46 -16.98 -7.16
N LEU A 156 0.35 -16.24 -8.26
CA LEU A 156 1.26 -15.18 -8.70
C LEU A 156 2.75 -15.60 -8.67
N GLY A 157 3.01 -16.80 -9.22
CA GLY A 157 4.34 -17.36 -9.41
C GLY A 157 4.97 -18.00 -8.16
N ARG A 158 4.21 -18.09 -7.03
CA ARG A 158 4.67 -18.74 -5.80
C ARG A 158 3.70 -19.81 -5.33
N THR A 159 4.23 -20.83 -4.66
CA THR A 159 3.41 -21.78 -3.91
C THR A 159 3.28 -21.28 -2.48
N TRP A 160 2.05 -21.06 -2.04
CA TRP A 160 1.72 -20.57 -0.70
C TRP A 160 1.14 -21.68 0.15
N GLU A 161 1.59 -21.77 1.40
CA GLU A 161 0.94 -22.50 2.48
C GLU A 161 0.31 -21.50 3.42
N VAL A 162 -0.97 -21.67 3.72
CA VAL A 162 -1.70 -20.78 4.60
C VAL A 162 -2.46 -21.54 5.68
N TYR A 163 -2.70 -20.85 6.78
CA TYR A 163 -3.60 -21.28 7.85
C TYR A 163 -4.67 -20.21 8.00
N TYR A 164 -5.92 -20.64 8.03
CA TYR A 164 -7.08 -19.76 8.14
C TYR A 164 -8.03 -20.24 9.22
N THR A 165 -8.79 -19.33 9.83
CA THR A 165 -9.77 -19.67 10.87
C THR A 165 -11.18 -19.26 10.46
N THR A 166 -12.14 -20.18 10.64
CA THR A 166 -13.57 -19.92 10.45
C THR A 166 -14.20 -19.19 11.63
N GLU A 167 -13.51 -19.08 12.76
CA GLU A 167 -13.95 -18.29 13.92
C GLU A 167 -14.02 -16.79 13.60
N ILE A 168 -13.27 -16.35 12.59
CA ILE A 168 -13.38 -15.02 11.98
C ILE A 168 -13.90 -15.22 10.55
N PRO A 169 -15.22 -15.15 10.31
CA PRO A 169 -15.84 -15.50 9.02
C PRO A 169 -15.66 -14.37 7.97
N LEU A 170 -14.42 -13.98 7.74
CA LEU A 170 -14.02 -12.96 6.77
C LEU A 170 -13.05 -13.59 5.79
N SER A 171 -13.46 -13.72 4.53
CA SER A 171 -12.71 -14.44 3.48
C SER A 171 -11.50 -13.65 2.94
N TYR A 172 -10.72 -13.06 3.82
CA TYR A 172 -9.60 -12.17 3.49
C TYR A 172 -8.30 -12.63 4.15
N GLY A 173 -7.18 -12.05 3.71
CA GLY A 173 -5.86 -12.33 4.24
C GLY A 173 -4.85 -11.23 3.87
N PRO A 174 -3.57 -11.43 4.22
CA PRO A 174 -2.53 -10.48 3.90
C PRO A 174 -2.29 -10.40 2.39
N TRP A 175 -1.78 -9.25 1.94
CA TRP A 175 -1.43 -8.98 0.55
C TRP A 175 -2.61 -9.19 -0.41
N LYS A 176 -2.53 -10.09 -1.36
CA LYS A 176 -3.58 -10.44 -2.34
C LYS A 176 -4.23 -11.80 -2.07
N LEU A 177 -3.96 -12.42 -0.92
CA LEU A 177 -4.50 -13.73 -0.54
C LEU A 177 -5.92 -13.57 0.02
N TRP A 178 -6.90 -14.31 -0.55
CA TRP A 178 -8.31 -14.23 -0.16
C TRP A 178 -9.10 -15.46 -0.64
N GLY A 179 -10.37 -15.56 -0.26
CA GLY A 179 -11.32 -16.53 -0.82
C GLY A 179 -11.49 -17.82 -0.01
N LEU A 180 -10.77 -18.02 1.11
CA LEU A 180 -11.02 -19.09 2.05
C LEU A 180 -12.23 -18.75 2.95
N PRO A 181 -12.92 -19.75 3.56
CA PRO A 181 -14.10 -19.49 4.38
C PRO A 181 -13.73 -18.98 5.80
N GLY A 182 -12.81 -18.00 5.86
CA GLY A 182 -12.34 -17.38 7.09
C GLY A 182 -11.07 -16.57 6.88
N LEU A 183 -10.64 -15.88 7.94
CA LEU A 183 -9.46 -15.02 7.89
C LEU A 183 -8.18 -15.87 7.82
N ILE A 184 -7.30 -15.54 6.86
CA ILE A 184 -5.97 -16.14 6.79
C ILE A 184 -5.12 -15.53 7.92
N VAL A 185 -4.71 -16.37 8.88
CA VAL A 185 -3.95 -15.93 10.06
C VAL A 185 -2.44 -16.13 9.90
N ARG A 186 -2.03 -17.01 8.99
CA ARG A 186 -0.63 -17.23 8.66
C ARG A 186 -0.50 -17.58 7.19
N ALA A 187 0.51 -17.03 6.51
CA ALA A 187 0.85 -17.38 5.14
C ALA A 187 2.36 -17.38 4.95
N THR A 188 2.91 -18.40 4.31
CA THR A 188 4.31 -18.48 3.94
C THR A 188 4.45 -19.07 2.54
N ASP A 189 5.45 -18.62 1.79
CA ASP A 189 5.78 -19.24 0.50
C ASP A 189 6.69 -20.47 0.68
N ALA A 190 6.67 -21.37 -0.30
CA ALA A 190 7.43 -22.63 -0.24
C ALA A 190 8.96 -22.41 -0.22
N ASP A 191 9.43 -21.30 -0.75
CA ASP A 191 10.85 -20.91 -0.75
C ASP A 191 11.29 -20.30 0.59
N HIS A 192 10.34 -20.07 1.53
CA HIS A 192 10.54 -19.41 2.82
C HIS A 192 11.21 -18.03 2.70
N TYR A 193 10.81 -17.27 1.69
CA TYR A 193 11.23 -15.87 1.57
C TYR A 193 10.30 -14.93 2.33
N PHE A 194 9.02 -15.32 2.53
CA PHE A 194 7.98 -14.50 3.11
C PHE A 194 7.19 -15.25 4.15
N LEU A 195 6.86 -14.57 5.25
CA LEU A 195 6.00 -15.07 6.31
C LEU A 195 5.12 -13.94 6.83
N PHE A 196 3.81 -14.08 6.68
CA PHE A 196 2.80 -13.26 7.32
C PHE A 196 2.23 -13.99 8.52
N GLU A 197 2.17 -13.33 9.67
CA GLU A 197 1.63 -13.86 10.93
C GLU A 197 0.67 -12.86 11.53
N LEU A 198 -0.57 -13.29 11.82
CA LEU A 198 -1.55 -12.43 12.49
C LEU A 198 -1.04 -12.11 13.90
N ASP A 199 -0.92 -10.83 14.22
CA ASP A 199 -0.61 -10.34 15.55
C ASP A 199 -1.91 -10.11 16.35
N HIS A 200 -2.83 -9.33 15.79
CA HIS A 200 -4.15 -9.18 16.36
C HIS A 200 -5.21 -8.81 15.31
N PHE A 201 -6.45 -9.07 15.69
CA PHE A 201 -7.64 -8.73 14.92
C PHE A 201 -8.63 -7.99 15.81
N LYS A 202 -9.24 -6.91 15.28
CA LYS A 202 -10.25 -6.16 16.01
C LYS A 202 -11.35 -5.63 15.11
N ARG A 203 -12.55 -5.51 15.67
CA ARG A 203 -13.57 -4.62 15.13
C ARG A 203 -13.24 -3.19 15.54
N LEU A 204 -13.32 -2.26 14.60
CA LEU A 204 -13.08 -0.85 14.86
C LEU A 204 -14.29 -0.25 15.61
N SER A 205 -14.01 0.48 16.68
CA SER A 205 -15.06 1.17 17.47
C SER A 205 -15.75 2.29 16.67
N LYS A 206 -14.98 2.90 15.76
CA LYS A 206 -15.47 3.85 14.74
C LYS A 206 -14.96 3.39 13.39
N PRO A 207 -15.82 3.28 12.36
CA PRO A 207 -15.37 2.98 11.01
C PRO A 207 -14.35 4.01 10.53
N GLU A 208 -13.23 3.51 10.00
CA GLU A 208 -12.18 4.35 9.41
C GLU A 208 -12.33 4.35 7.89
N LEU A 209 -12.03 5.48 7.24
CA LEU A 209 -12.16 5.57 5.78
C LEU A 209 -11.11 4.73 5.09
N ILE A 210 -11.53 3.87 4.17
CA ILE A 210 -10.66 3.29 3.16
C ILE A 210 -10.58 4.31 2.04
N ILE A 211 -9.50 5.08 2.04
CA ILE A 211 -9.24 6.11 1.06
C ILE A 211 -8.20 5.58 0.10
N TYR A 212 -8.61 5.51 -1.17
CA TYR A 212 -7.69 5.18 -2.23
C TYR A 212 -6.82 6.39 -2.57
N ILE A 213 -5.52 6.27 -2.31
CA ILE A 213 -4.41 6.97 -2.98
C ILE A 213 -4.58 8.48 -3.24
N HIS A 214 -5.17 9.23 -2.35
CA HIS A 214 -5.10 10.70 -2.41
C HIS A 214 -4.68 11.24 -1.05
N ARG A 215 -3.41 11.02 -0.71
CA ARG A 215 -2.81 11.79 0.37
C ARG A 215 -2.29 13.09 -0.25
N GLU A 216 -3.07 14.13 -0.09
CA GLU A 216 -2.62 15.48 -0.37
C GLU A 216 -1.48 15.80 0.61
N PHE A 217 -0.24 15.77 0.14
CA PHE A 217 0.83 16.47 0.83
C PHE A 217 0.58 17.95 0.64
N GLY A 218 0.42 18.68 1.75
CA GLY A 218 0.02 20.06 1.76
C GLY A 218 0.83 20.94 0.81
N ASN A 219 0.15 21.85 0.16
CA ASN A 219 0.59 22.79 -0.88
C ASN A 219 1.67 23.82 -0.45
N LYS A 220 2.47 23.56 0.60
CA LYS A 220 3.50 24.49 1.05
C LYS A 220 4.84 23.79 1.15
N GLY A 221 5.67 24.01 0.14
CA GLY A 221 7.07 23.59 0.18
C GLY A 221 7.57 22.81 -1.02
N GLY A 222 7.01 23.00 -2.22
CA GLY A 222 7.57 22.43 -3.46
C GLY A 222 7.15 20.98 -3.77
N TYR A 223 6.55 20.28 -2.82
CA TYR A 223 5.87 19.00 -3.06
C TYR A 223 4.38 19.28 -3.26
N THR A 224 4.02 19.74 -4.45
CA THR A 224 2.63 19.77 -4.90
C THR A 224 2.09 18.35 -4.83
N GLY A 225 0.95 18.15 -4.16
CA GLY A 225 0.26 16.88 -4.08
C GLY A 225 0.15 16.26 -5.46
N SER A 226 1.10 15.37 -5.78
CA SER A 226 1.14 14.77 -7.10
C SER A 226 0.02 13.75 -7.16
N GLU A 227 -0.89 13.95 -8.09
CA GLU A 227 -1.85 12.92 -8.48
C GLU A 227 -1.09 11.64 -8.79
N TYR A 228 -1.61 10.51 -8.26
CA TYR A 228 -1.04 9.22 -8.61
C TYR A 228 -1.25 8.97 -10.09
N LYS A 229 -0.19 8.72 -10.83
CA LYS A 229 -0.23 8.43 -12.24
C LYS A 229 -0.55 6.95 -12.47
N LYS A 230 -1.62 6.67 -13.23
CA LYS A 230 -1.89 5.31 -13.69
C LYS A 230 -0.84 4.89 -14.71
N VAL A 231 -0.22 3.73 -14.47
CA VAL A 231 0.76 3.11 -15.36
C VAL A 231 0.36 1.65 -15.64
N SER A 232 1.02 1.01 -16.60
CA SER A 232 0.85 -0.44 -16.78
C SER A 232 1.53 -1.20 -15.62
N LYS A 233 1.06 -2.42 -15.33
CA LYS A 233 1.72 -3.31 -14.35
C LYS A 233 3.21 -3.50 -14.71
N LYS A 234 3.53 -3.70 -16.00
CA LYS A 234 4.90 -3.84 -16.49
C LYS A 234 5.76 -2.62 -16.12
N THR A 235 5.24 -1.42 -16.36
CA THR A 235 5.94 -0.17 -16.01
C THR A 235 6.11 -0.01 -14.50
N PHE A 236 5.09 -0.37 -13.72
CA PHE A 236 5.13 -0.31 -12.26
C PHE A 236 6.24 -1.23 -11.71
N VAL A 237 6.26 -2.48 -12.12
CA VAL A 237 7.30 -3.48 -11.71
C VAL A 237 8.70 -3.03 -12.17
N GLU A 238 8.81 -2.41 -13.35
CA GLU A 238 10.10 -1.86 -13.81
C GLU A 238 10.57 -0.71 -12.92
N TYR A 239 9.66 0.20 -12.50
CA TYR A 239 10.01 1.28 -11.58
C TYR A 239 10.41 0.75 -10.20
N GLU A 240 9.70 -0.24 -9.68
CA GLU A 240 10.07 -0.93 -8.44
C GLU A 240 11.49 -1.52 -8.55
N ARG A 241 11.77 -2.24 -9.63
CA ARG A 241 13.09 -2.83 -9.89
C ARG A 241 14.20 -1.78 -9.98
N LEU A 242 13.97 -0.68 -10.71
CA LEU A 242 14.93 0.42 -10.86
C LEU A 242 15.19 1.13 -9.54
N PHE A 243 14.14 1.41 -8.76
CA PHE A 243 14.24 2.01 -7.45
C PHE A 243 15.08 1.14 -6.50
N HIS A 244 14.82 -0.14 -6.44
CA HIS A 244 15.58 -1.07 -5.60
C HIS A 244 17.03 -1.27 -6.04
N LYS A 245 17.29 -1.19 -7.35
CA LYS A 245 18.63 -1.32 -7.92
C LYS A 245 19.52 -0.11 -7.60
N ASP A 246 18.99 1.09 -7.68
CA ASP A 246 19.69 2.33 -7.39
C ASP A 246 18.71 3.46 -7.08
N VAL A 247 18.50 3.68 -5.78
CA VAL A 247 17.55 4.68 -5.29
C VAL A 247 17.87 6.09 -5.83
N MET A 248 19.15 6.48 -5.81
CA MET A 248 19.53 7.84 -6.21
C MET A 248 19.34 8.05 -7.71
N ALA A 249 19.77 7.10 -8.53
CA ALA A 249 19.56 7.17 -9.98
C ALA A 249 18.07 7.17 -10.34
N PHE A 250 17.23 6.44 -9.60
CA PHE A 250 15.79 6.44 -9.82
C PHE A 250 15.15 7.78 -9.43
N LEU A 251 15.54 8.37 -8.29
CA LEU A 251 15.06 9.68 -7.87
C LEU A 251 15.49 10.79 -8.84
N ASP A 252 16.71 10.75 -9.35
CA ASP A 252 17.18 11.65 -10.41
C ASP A 252 16.34 11.52 -11.69
N PHE A 253 16.01 10.29 -12.09
CA PHE A 253 15.12 10.03 -13.22
C PHE A 253 13.72 10.64 -12.98
N GLU A 254 13.16 10.53 -11.78
CA GLU A 254 11.85 11.11 -11.46
C GLU A 254 11.85 12.64 -11.42
N MET A 255 12.91 13.24 -10.88
CA MET A 255 13.01 14.70 -10.70
C MET A 255 13.54 15.43 -11.94
N GLY A 256 14.06 14.67 -12.92
CA GLY A 256 14.71 15.25 -14.09
C GLY A 256 16.04 15.92 -13.75
N ASP A 257 16.60 16.70 -14.68
CA ASP A 257 17.94 17.28 -14.58
C ASP A 257 18.15 18.31 -13.43
N ILE A 258 17.21 18.45 -12.51
CA ILE A 258 17.27 19.45 -11.43
C ILE A 258 18.42 19.16 -10.46
N ILE A 259 18.79 17.89 -10.25
CA ILE A 259 19.83 17.49 -9.27
C ILE A 259 21.23 17.46 -9.92
N ARG A 260 21.35 17.24 -11.21
CA ARG A 260 22.64 17.11 -11.91
C ARG A 260 23.53 18.36 -11.91
N SER A 261 23.01 19.49 -11.45
CA SER A 261 23.77 20.77 -11.51
C SER A 261 24.69 21.05 -10.32
N THR A 262 24.75 20.21 -9.28
CA THR A 262 25.41 20.57 -8.04
C THR A 262 26.57 19.68 -7.58
N SER A 263 26.86 18.52 -8.21
CA SER A 263 28.00 17.70 -7.82
C SER A 263 28.64 16.99 -9.02
N GLY A 264 29.94 17.16 -9.17
CA GLY A 264 30.74 16.68 -10.31
C GLY A 264 30.93 15.17 -10.42
N ASP A 265 30.68 14.39 -9.38
CA ASP A 265 30.78 12.93 -9.40
C ASP A 265 29.42 12.27 -9.11
N PRO A 266 29.06 11.19 -9.83
CA PRO A 266 27.87 10.42 -9.52
C PRO A 266 28.00 9.83 -8.10
N ALA A 267 26.98 10.04 -7.27
CA ALA A 267 26.91 9.38 -5.97
C ALA A 267 27.01 7.85 -6.16
N PRO A 268 27.64 7.11 -5.23
CA PRO A 268 27.68 5.66 -5.32
C PRO A 268 26.25 5.10 -5.33
N ALA A 269 26.04 4.06 -6.16
CA ALA A 269 24.74 3.39 -6.27
C ALA A 269 24.24 2.97 -4.88
N THR A 270 22.99 3.30 -4.59
CA THR A 270 22.34 2.93 -3.32
C THR A 270 21.34 1.81 -3.60
N GLU A 271 21.81 0.58 -3.50
CA GLU A 271 20.96 -0.60 -3.69
C GLU A 271 20.17 -0.92 -2.42
N ILE A 272 18.88 -1.25 -2.61
CA ILE A 272 18.03 -1.85 -1.60
C ILE A 272 17.70 -3.26 -2.04
N PRO A 273 18.44 -4.30 -1.61
CA PRO A 273 18.15 -5.68 -2.02
C PRO A 273 16.72 -6.07 -1.67
N TYR A 274 16.01 -6.70 -2.60
CA TYR A 274 14.64 -7.16 -2.38
C TYR A 274 14.32 -8.39 -3.21
N ILE A 275 13.33 -9.14 -2.73
CA ILE A 275 12.72 -10.25 -3.45
C ILE A 275 11.28 -9.84 -3.75
N PRO A 276 10.83 -9.83 -5.01
CA PRO A 276 9.45 -9.46 -5.34
C PRO A 276 8.46 -10.51 -4.81
N LEU A 277 7.32 -10.07 -4.29
CA LEU A 277 6.24 -10.97 -3.84
C LEU A 277 5.63 -11.76 -5.00
N GLU A 278 5.59 -11.18 -6.20
CA GLU A 278 5.14 -11.83 -7.44
C GLU A 278 6.34 -12.25 -8.28
N LYS A 279 6.25 -13.40 -8.96
CA LYS A 279 7.28 -13.89 -9.90
C LYS A 279 6.81 -13.78 -11.35
#